data_270e719ca763c90cccc24d092dc408a6
#
_entry.id   270e719ca763c90cccc24d092dc408a6
#
_cell.length_a   1.000
_cell.length_b   1.000
_cell.length_c   1.000
_cell.angle_alpha   90.00
_cell.angle_beta   90.00
_cell.angle_gamma   90.00
#
_symmetry.space_group_name_H-M   'P 1'
#
loop_
_entity.id
_entity.type
_entity.pdbx_description
1 polymer ?
#
loop_
_entity_poly.entity_id
_entity_poly.type
_entity_poly.pdbx_seq_one_letter_code
_entity_poly.pdbx_strand_id
1 'polypeptide(L)'
;NTYIKKQIKRMRDNSKRGGNQSPRNRNAISAGRGHEGEHRKFSPARPGERRERSTASQTQRNSRASYNKEERIYSKERSSYNKNNDYRKKRSSLVTRDDYETRQAREHPVENTIQYDELERRITLRVTPDIAYDEERLQRFVAESLHIDVRTINALRLRKRSIDARQRKVMVNLTLEPFINEMPPRLDFAPVEYQDVSHGERVIVVGAGPGGLFAALRLIELGKKPVVLERGKDVHERRKDIALISRQHSVDPESNYSFGEGGAGAYSDGKLYTRSKKRGNVEKILRVFCQFGANPDILIDAHPHIGTDRLPRIIENMRKQILDCGGEVHFQTRVDKLIV
;
A
#
# COMPACT_ATOMS: atom_id res chain seq x y z
N ASN A 1 -9.36 -9.31 24.90
CA ASN A 1 -8.49 -8.72 25.95
C ASN A 1 -6.99 -8.93 25.73
N THR A 2 -6.56 -10.08 25.24
CA THR A 2 -5.14 -10.40 24.97
C THR A 2 -4.59 -9.62 23.76
N TYR A 3 -5.44 -9.32 22.78
CA TYR A 3 -5.06 -8.64 21.54
C TYR A 3 -4.78 -7.14 21.76
N ILE A 4 -5.64 -6.46 22.52
CA ILE A 4 -5.46 -5.03 22.88
C ILE A 4 -4.19 -4.86 23.72
N LYS A 5 -3.94 -5.74 24.70
CA LYS A 5 -2.69 -5.76 25.48
C LYS A 5 -1.45 -5.96 24.60
N LYS A 6 -1.55 -6.78 23.55
CA LYS A 6 -0.44 -7.03 22.61
C LYS A 6 -0.14 -5.83 21.72
N GLN A 7 -1.15 -5.04 21.32
CA GLN A 7 -1.00 -3.79 20.56
C GLN A 7 -0.41 -2.66 21.42
N ILE A 8 -0.87 -2.50 22.65
CA ILE A 8 -0.31 -1.52 23.59
C ILE A 8 1.17 -1.81 23.87
N LYS A 9 1.53 -3.09 24.04
CA LYS A 9 2.93 -3.50 24.22
C LYS A 9 3.79 -3.18 22.99
N ARG A 10 3.30 -3.45 21.77
CA ARG A 10 4.01 -3.10 20.53
C ARG A 10 4.22 -1.59 20.36
N MET A 11 3.25 -0.77 20.74
CA MET A 11 3.38 0.70 20.66
C MET A 11 4.35 1.25 21.69
N ARG A 12 4.39 0.69 22.92
CA ARG A 12 5.39 1.04 23.94
C ARG A 12 6.81 0.65 23.50
N ASP A 13 6.97 -0.49 22.85
CA ASP A 13 8.26 -0.96 22.35
C ASP A 13 8.75 -0.14 21.15
N ASN A 14 7.86 0.31 20.27
CA ASN A 14 8.19 1.21 19.16
C ASN A 14 8.50 2.65 19.64
N SER A 15 7.82 3.15 20.66
CA SER A 15 8.11 4.46 21.28
C SER A 15 9.51 4.49 21.94
N LYS A 16 9.98 3.37 22.48
CA LYS A 16 11.32 3.25 23.07
C LYS A 16 12.43 3.09 22.03
N ARG A 17 12.12 2.66 20.80
CA ARG A 17 13.10 2.52 19.71
C ARG A 17 13.30 3.79 18.86
N GLY A 18 12.46 4.80 19.03
CA GLY A 18 12.53 6.08 18.31
C GLY A 18 13.43 7.15 18.95
N GLY A 19 14.18 6.84 20.01
CA GLY A 19 15.11 7.74 20.65
C GLY A 19 16.57 7.45 20.27
N ASN A 20 17.16 8.38 19.53
CA ASN A 20 18.60 8.53 19.28
C ASN A 20 19.32 7.50 18.38
N GLN A 21 19.43 7.84 17.09
CA GLN A 21 20.72 7.71 16.41
C GLN A 21 20.78 8.65 15.19
N SER A 22 21.44 9.77 15.40
CA SER A 22 21.99 10.65 14.37
C SER A 22 23.33 10.05 13.92
N PRO A 23 23.60 9.86 12.64
CA PRO A 23 24.91 9.38 12.20
C PRO A 23 25.89 10.55 12.18
N ARG A 24 26.89 10.49 13.07
CA ARG A 24 28.11 11.32 12.98
C ARG A 24 28.98 10.83 11.84
N ASN A 25 29.15 11.71 10.86
CA ASN A 25 30.22 11.69 9.87
C ASN A 25 31.60 11.67 10.58
N ARG A 26 32.42 10.67 10.32
CA ARG A 26 33.88 10.71 10.57
C ARG A 26 34.58 10.24 9.32
N ASN A 27 35.07 11.22 8.55
CA ASN A 27 36.24 11.07 7.68
C ASN A 27 37.45 10.84 8.56
N ALA A 28 38.18 9.77 8.32
CA ALA A 28 39.55 9.60 8.78
C ALA A 28 40.37 9.04 7.62
N ILE A 29 41.27 9.89 7.19
CA ILE A 29 42.36 9.67 6.25
C ILE A 29 43.37 8.76 6.94
N SER A 30 43.85 7.71 6.27
CA SER A 30 45.18 7.18 6.51
C SER A 30 45.82 6.68 5.23
N ALA A 31 47.01 7.22 5.02
CA ALA A 31 47.90 6.96 3.91
C ALA A 31 48.70 5.68 4.12
N GLY A 32 49.21 5.11 3.02
CA GLY A 32 50.28 4.14 3.06
C GLY A 32 50.46 3.34 1.78
N ARG A 33 51.41 3.83 0.93
CA ARG A 33 52.48 3.08 0.22
C ARG A 33 52.10 1.73 -0.43
N GLY A 34 52.35 1.47 -1.69
CA GLY A 34 53.44 1.77 -2.62
C GLY A 34 53.80 0.47 -3.32
N HIS A 35 54.05 0.50 -4.58
CA HIS A 35 54.98 -0.26 -5.44
C HIS A 35 54.40 -0.36 -6.86
N GLU A 36 55.05 0.32 -7.78
CA GLU A 36 55.97 -0.19 -8.86
C GLU A 36 55.29 -1.31 -9.67
N GLY A 37 55.04 -1.16 -10.91
CA GLY A 37 55.71 -0.61 -12.06
C GLY A 37 55.71 -1.70 -13.12
N GLU A 38 55.34 -1.40 -14.34
CA GLU A 38 56.02 -1.91 -15.52
C GLU A 38 55.40 -1.41 -16.82
N HIS A 39 56.26 -0.82 -17.58
CA HIS A 39 56.09 -0.40 -18.97
C HIS A 39 55.97 -1.57 -19.92
N ARG A 40 55.20 -1.45 -20.98
CA ARG A 40 55.49 -1.94 -22.35
C ARG A 40 54.58 -1.20 -23.34
N LYS A 41 55.16 -0.24 -24.03
CA LYS A 41 55.81 -0.17 -25.35
C LYS A 41 54.87 -0.33 -26.53
N PHE A 42 54.79 0.77 -27.23
CA PHE A 42 54.37 1.00 -28.62
C PHE A 42 55.01 0.05 -29.63
N SER A 43 54.30 -0.27 -30.70
CA SER A 43 54.80 -0.21 -32.09
C SER A 43 53.74 -0.54 -33.13
N PRO A 44 53.97 -0.30 -34.47
CA PRO A 44 53.18 0.66 -35.22
C PRO A 44 52.43 0.05 -36.42
N ALA A 45 51.72 0.94 -37.11
CA ALA A 45 50.93 0.72 -38.31
C ALA A 45 51.68 0.19 -39.53
N ARG A 46 50.91 -0.49 -40.45
CA ARG A 46 51.12 -0.37 -41.91
C ARG A 46 49.81 -0.72 -42.68
N PRO A 47 49.76 -0.33 -43.97
CA PRO A 47 48.61 0.34 -44.58
C PRO A 47 47.96 -0.43 -45.73
N GLY A 48 46.76 0.05 -46.14
CA GLY A 48 46.30 -0.10 -47.50
C GLY A 48 45.06 -0.96 -47.66
N GLU A 49 43.96 -0.33 -47.91
CA GLU A 49 43.23 -0.55 -49.17
C GLU A 49 42.04 0.42 -49.31
N ARG A 50 41.93 0.86 -50.52
CA ARG A 50 41.12 1.99 -51.02
C ARG A 50 39.80 1.47 -51.55
N ARG A 51 38.75 2.31 -51.42
CA ARG A 51 37.50 2.36 -52.16
C ARG A 51 36.38 1.42 -51.74
N GLU A 52 35.33 2.07 -51.13
CA GLU A 52 34.11 2.33 -51.88
C GLU A 52 33.25 3.36 -51.14
N ARG A 53 33.06 4.51 -51.74
CA ARG A 53 32.07 5.53 -51.34
C ARG A 53 30.83 5.26 -52.14
N SER A 54 29.68 5.00 -51.50
CA SER A 54 28.42 5.63 -51.87
C SER A 54 27.30 4.96 -51.10
N THR A 55 26.30 5.75 -50.67
CA THR A 55 24.97 5.42 -50.14
C THR A 55 24.73 5.41 -48.60
N ALA A 56 25.60 6.02 -47.79
CA ALA A 56 25.31 6.14 -46.35
C ALA A 56 24.87 7.55 -45.87
N SER A 57 24.59 8.50 -46.78
CA SER A 57 24.39 9.91 -46.38
C SER A 57 22.94 10.37 -46.18
N GLN A 58 21.95 9.57 -46.55
CA GLN A 58 20.54 9.96 -46.38
C GLN A 58 19.86 9.39 -45.14
N THR A 59 20.25 8.21 -44.71
CA THR A 59 19.67 7.59 -43.50
C THR A 59 20.17 8.22 -42.20
N GLN A 60 21.40 8.74 -42.21
CA GLN A 60 21.96 9.46 -41.03
C GLN A 60 21.42 10.87 -40.82
N ARG A 61 20.90 11.52 -41.88
CA ARG A 61 20.27 12.84 -41.71
C ARG A 61 18.87 12.76 -41.14
N ASN A 62 18.12 11.69 -41.43
CA ASN A 62 16.77 11.49 -40.86
C ASN A 62 16.79 11.04 -39.41
N SER A 63 17.79 10.25 -38.98
CA SER A 63 17.94 9.86 -37.57
C SER A 63 18.40 11.02 -36.67
N ARG A 64 19.23 11.95 -37.20
CA ARG A 64 19.64 13.16 -36.45
C ARG A 64 18.50 14.18 -36.31
N ALA A 65 17.59 14.25 -37.27
CA ALA A 65 16.45 15.17 -37.24
C ALA A 65 15.36 14.68 -36.22
N SER A 66 15.15 13.38 -36.08
CA SER A 66 14.24 12.81 -35.08
C SER A 66 14.81 12.94 -33.65
N TYR A 67 16.11 12.68 -33.48
CA TYR A 67 16.79 12.82 -32.17
C TYR A 67 16.75 14.27 -31.65
N ASN A 68 16.99 15.26 -32.52
CA ASN A 68 16.89 16.67 -32.13
C ASN A 68 15.46 17.14 -31.85
N LYS A 69 14.44 16.44 -32.34
CA LYS A 69 13.03 16.77 -32.06
C LYS A 69 12.62 16.22 -30.67
N GLU A 70 13.07 15.03 -30.31
CA GLU A 70 12.85 14.45 -28.99
C GLU A 70 13.62 15.19 -27.87
N GLU A 71 14.88 15.59 -28.11
CA GLU A 71 15.62 16.41 -27.14
C GLU A 71 14.97 17.78 -26.92
N ARG A 72 14.36 18.40 -27.94
CA ARG A 72 13.60 19.65 -27.79
C ARG A 72 12.30 19.47 -27.00
N ILE A 73 11.65 18.32 -27.08
CA ILE A 73 10.47 18.00 -26.25
C ILE A 73 10.91 17.76 -24.81
N TYR A 74 11.97 16.97 -24.61
CA TYR A 74 12.51 16.68 -23.27
C TYR A 74 13.07 17.93 -22.57
N SER A 75 13.67 18.86 -23.31
CA SER A 75 14.15 20.13 -22.74
C SER A 75 13.01 21.10 -22.38
N LYS A 76 11.88 21.07 -23.12
CA LYS A 76 10.70 21.84 -22.77
C LYS A 76 9.97 21.30 -21.54
N GLU A 77 9.88 19.99 -21.39
CA GLU A 77 9.32 19.35 -20.20
C GLU A 77 10.19 19.59 -18.96
N ARG A 78 11.51 19.52 -19.09
CA ARG A 78 12.45 19.84 -18.01
C ARG A 78 12.38 21.30 -17.58
N SER A 79 12.13 22.22 -18.53
CA SER A 79 11.93 23.65 -18.24
C SER A 79 10.60 23.90 -17.51
N SER A 80 9.53 23.16 -17.82
CA SER A 80 8.25 23.26 -17.11
C SER A 80 8.33 22.66 -15.70
N TYR A 81 9.11 21.57 -15.52
CA TYR A 81 9.34 20.94 -14.21
C TYR A 81 10.19 21.85 -13.30
N ASN A 82 11.18 22.54 -13.84
CA ASN A 82 11.98 23.50 -13.08
C ASN A 82 11.19 24.76 -12.68
N LYS A 83 10.27 25.25 -13.54
CA LYS A 83 9.38 26.37 -13.17
C LYS A 83 8.46 26.02 -12.00
N ASN A 84 7.95 24.78 -11.94
CA ASN A 84 7.14 24.33 -10.81
C ASN A 84 7.96 24.16 -9.51
N ASN A 85 9.25 23.81 -9.61
CA ASN A 85 10.13 23.70 -8.46
C ASN A 85 10.56 25.08 -7.91
N ASP A 86 10.71 26.07 -8.77
CA ASP A 86 10.94 27.47 -8.36
C ASP A 86 9.70 28.09 -7.69
N TYR A 87 8.50 27.72 -8.12
CA TYR A 87 7.27 28.12 -7.43
C TYR A 87 7.16 27.53 -6.03
N ARG A 88 7.63 26.29 -5.84
CA ARG A 88 7.72 25.63 -4.52
C ARG A 88 8.77 26.26 -3.62
N LYS A 89 9.95 26.63 -4.17
CA LYS A 89 11.00 27.34 -3.42
C LYS A 89 10.59 28.75 -3.03
N LYS A 90 9.90 29.51 -3.91
CA LYS A 90 9.38 30.83 -3.57
C LYS A 90 8.27 30.79 -2.51
N ARG A 91 7.50 29.71 -2.42
CA ARG A 91 6.47 29.55 -1.39
C ARG A 91 7.06 29.15 -0.03
N SER A 92 8.21 28.48 0.00
CA SER A 92 8.91 28.11 1.24
C SER A 92 9.76 29.26 1.82
N SER A 93 10.15 30.25 1.00
CA SER A 93 10.92 31.41 1.44
C SER A 93 10.09 32.58 1.92
N LEU A 94 8.75 32.49 1.81
CA LEU A 94 7.79 33.53 2.28
C LEU A 94 7.12 33.17 3.63
N VAL A 95 7.46 32.03 4.22
CA VAL A 95 7.05 31.70 5.60
C VAL A 95 8.13 32.26 6.52
N THR A 96 7.90 33.46 7.06
CA THR A 96 8.78 34.06 8.04
C THR A 96 8.70 33.32 9.38
N ARG A 97 9.73 33.47 10.20
CA ARG A 97 9.79 32.89 11.56
C ARG A 97 8.57 33.34 12.40
N ASP A 98 8.05 34.56 12.15
CA ASP A 98 6.87 35.12 12.79
C ASP A 98 5.58 34.37 12.38
N ASP A 99 5.48 33.90 11.12
CA ASP A 99 4.34 33.07 10.68
C ASP A 99 4.34 31.68 11.35
N TYR A 100 5.51 31.16 11.71
CA TYR A 100 5.65 29.91 12.44
C TYR A 100 5.27 30.08 13.91
N GLU A 101 5.68 31.21 14.53
CA GLU A 101 5.33 31.55 15.92
C GLU A 101 3.86 31.93 16.05
N THR A 102 3.28 32.67 15.06
CA THR A 102 1.85 33.00 15.02
C THR A 102 0.97 31.76 14.76
N ARG A 103 1.47 30.75 14.08
CA ARG A 103 0.79 29.45 13.97
C ARG A 103 0.85 28.62 15.25
N GLN A 104 1.91 28.76 16.05
CA GLN A 104 2.00 28.11 17.37
C GLN A 104 1.06 28.77 18.41
N ALA A 105 0.79 30.05 18.28
CA ALA A 105 -0.14 30.79 19.17
C ALA A 105 -1.63 30.46 18.94
N ARG A 106 -1.98 29.74 17.87
CA ARG A 106 -3.31 29.15 17.66
C ARG A 106 -3.34 27.66 18.08
N GLU A 107 -2.66 27.32 19.17
CA GLU A 107 -2.87 26.06 19.85
C GLU A 107 -4.27 26.12 20.49
N HIS A 108 -5.28 25.59 19.77
CA HIS A 108 -6.51 25.19 20.43
C HIS A 108 -6.11 24.19 21.52
N PRO A 109 -6.62 24.37 22.74
CA PRO A 109 -6.29 23.44 23.80
C PRO A 109 -6.56 22.02 23.32
N VAL A 110 -5.59 21.11 23.53
CA VAL A 110 -5.71 19.71 23.13
C VAL A 110 -6.61 19.04 24.15
N GLU A 111 -7.89 19.35 24.09
CA GLU A 111 -8.90 18.78 24.96
C GLU A 111 -9.53 17.55 24.29
N ASN A 112 -9.79 16.54 25.12
CA ASN A 112 -10.60 15.41 24.71
C ASN A 112 -12.02 15.91 24.45
N THR A 113 -12.60 15.53 23.32
CA THR A 113 -13.94 15.99 22.92
C THR A 113 -14.85 14.81 22.65
N ILE A 114 -16.14 15.00 22.89
CA ILE A 114 -17.20 14.04 22.60
C ILE A 114 -18.34 14.73 21.86
N GLN A 115 -18.93 14.03 20.89
CA GLN A 115 -20.18 14.37 20.23
C GLN A 115 -21.06 13.14 20.19
N TYR A 116 -22.32 13.26 20.63
CA TYR A 116 -23.30 12.18 20.62
C TYR A 116 -24.37 12.49 19.58
N ASP A 117 -24.60 11.53 18.67
CA ASP A 117 -25.67 11.56 17.68
C ASP A 117 -26.74 10.55 18.11
N GLU A 118 -27.86 11.06 18.59
CA GLU A 118 -28.98 10.25 19.07
C GLU A 118 -29.66 9.45 17.95
N LEU A 119 -29.78 10.03 16.75
CA LEU A 119 -30.42 9.38 15.60
C LEU A 119 -29.64 8.16 15.11
N GLU A 120 -28.33 8.30 15.04
CA GLU A 120 -27.45 7.19 14.64
C GLU A 120 -26.97 6.34 15.83
N ARG A 121 -27.31 6.73 17.07
CA ARG A 121 -26.85 6.11 18.31
C ARG A 121 -25.31 5.97 18.33
N ARG A 122 -24.62 7.02 17.87
CA ARG A 122 -23.16 7.03 17.71
C ARG A 122 -22.53 8.13 18.50
N ILE A 123 -21.36 7.81 19.05
CA ILE A 123 -20.51 8.77 19.76
C ILE A 123 -19.25 8.98 18.92
N THR A 124 -18.92 10.23 18.64
CA THR A 124 -17.66 10.61 18.03
C THR A 124 -16.77 11.25 19.08
N LEU A 125 -15.59 10.66 19.29
CA LEU A 125 -14.60 11.10 20.27
C LEU A 125 -13.34 11.57 19.58
N ARG A 126 -12.69 12.57 20.16
CA ARG A 126 -11.32 12.94 19.89
C ARG A 126 -10.56 12.90 21.21
N VAL A 127 -9.78 11.84 21.43
CA VAL A 127 -9.14 11.53 22.71
C VAL A 127 -7.66 11.23 22.53
N THR A 128 -6.92 11.27 23.64
CA THR A 128 -5.51 10.88 23.66
C THR A 128 -5.35 9.35 23.49
N PRO A 129 -4.20 8.88 23.00
CA PRO A 129 -3.95 7.44 22.80
C PRO A 129 -4.11 6.59 24.05
N ASP A 130 -3.79 7.14 25.23
CA ASP A 130 -3.93 6.45 26.52
C ASP A 130 -5.39 6.17 26.88
N ILE A 131 -6.33 7.03 26.47
CA ILE A 131 -7.77 6.78 26.58
C ILE A 131 -8.26 5.87 25.45
N ALA A 132 -7.84 6.15 24.21
CA ALA A 132 -8.35 5.45 23.02
C ALA A 132 -8.04 3.95 23.01
N TYR A 133 -6.95 3.53 23.62
CA TYR A 133 -6.47 2.15 23.60
C TYR A 133 -6.57 1.42 24.96
N ASP A 134 -7.19 2.07 25.94
CA ASP A 134 -7.52 1.48 27.26
C ASP A 134 -9.04 1.41 27.38
N GLU A 135 -9.58 0.19 27.40
CA GLU A 135 -11.03 -0.04 27.40
C GLU A 135 -11.72 0.55 28.64
N GLU A 136 -11.10 0.40 29.82
CA GLU A 136 -11.67 0.92 31.07
C GLU A 136 -11.66 2.45 31.13
N ARG A 137 -10.58 3.07 30.65
CA ARG A 137 -10.49 4.54 30.57
C ARG A 137 -11.46 5.10 29.55
N LEU A 138 -11.58 4.44 28.40
CA LEU A 138 -12.52 4.84 27.36
C LEU A 138 -13.95 4.77 27.88
N GLN A 139 -14.33 3.69 28.55
CA GLN A 139 -15.64 3.49 29.11
C GLN A 139 -15.97 4.53 30.19
N ARG A 140 -15.02 4.81 31.09
CA ARG A 140 -15.16 5.88 32.10
C ARG A 140 -15.30 7.25 31.45
N PHE A 141 -14.46 7.58 30.49
CA PHE A 141 -14.53 8.85 29.77
C PHE A 141 -15.88 9.06 29.08
N VAL A 142 -16.44 8.00 28.45
CA VAL A 142 -17.77 8.05 27.83
C VAL A 142 -18.86 8.23 28.90
N ALA A 143 -18.80 7.47 30.00
CA ALA A 143 -19.79 7.57 31.08
C ALA A 143 -19.81 8.96 31.72
N GLU A 144 -18.65 9.51 32.04
CA GLU A 144 -18.48 10.87 32.60
C GLU A 144 -19.03 11.92 31.64
N SER A 145 -18.71 11.79 30.35
CA SER A 145 -19.15 12.75 29.32
C SER A 145 -20.65 12.70 29.03
N LEU A 146 -21.27 11.53 29.19
CA LEU A 146 -22.72 11.35 29.03
C LEU A 146 -23.51 11.55 30.35
N HIS A 147 -22.82 11.79 31.47
CA HIS A 147 -23.40 11.92 32.80
C HIS A 147 -24.21 10.68 33.23
N ILE A 148 -23.71 9.46 32.94
CA ILE A 148 -24.33 8.18 33.30
C ILE A 148 -23.40 7.36 34.17
N ASP A 149 -23.95 6.37 34.87
CA ASP A 149 -23.13 5.39 35.61
C ASP A 149 -22.38 4.48 34.62
N VAL A 150 -21.08 4.34 34.80
CA VAL A 150 -20.22 3.48 33.98
C VAL A 150 -20.73 2.03 33.89
N ARG A 151 -21.40 1.54 34.95
CA ARG A 151 -21.97 0.19 35.01
C ARG A 151 -23.13 -0.02 34.05
N THR A 152 -23.78 1.07 33.60
CA THR A 152 -24.88 1.00 32.61
C THR A 152 -24.37 0.77 31.19
N ILE A 153 -23.09 0.99 30.93
CA ILE A 153 -22.48 0.74 29.62
C ILE A 153 -22.03 -0.74 29.54
N ASN A 154 -22.85 -1.55 28.85
CA ASN A 154 -22.54 -2.97 28.67
C ASN A 154 -21.46 -3.21 27.60
N ALA A 155 -21.40 -2.35 26.58
CA ALA A 155 -20.33 -2.40 25.57
C ALA A 155 -20.18 -1.08 24.82
N LEU A 156 -18.98 -0.83 24.31
CA LEU A 156 -18.67 0.22 23.34
C LEU A 156 -18.14 -0.43 22.07
N ARG A 157 -18.95 -0.46 21.02
CA ARG A 157 -18.58 -1.04 19.74
C ARG A 157 -17.84 -0.02 18.90
N LEU A 158 -16.56 -0.28 18.61
CA LEU A 158 -15.75 0.58 17.75
C LEU A 158 -16.19 0.42 16.28
N ARG A 159 -16.68 1.50 15.68
CA ARG A 159 -17.12 1.58 14.29
C ARG A 159 -16.09 2.20 13.37
N LYS A 160 -15.31 3.16 13.90
CA LYS A 160 -14.27 3.83 13.11
C LYS A 160 -13.15 4.32 14.03
N ARG A 161 -11.93 4.25 13.54
CA ARG A 161 -10.72 4.76 14.20
C ARG A 161 -9.84 5.50 13.21
N SER A 162 -9.32 6.67 13.60
CA SER A 162 -8.29 7.38 12.84
C SER A 162 -7.32 8.08 13.76
N ILE A 163 -6.05 8.14 13.36
CA ILE A 163 -4.99 8.82 14.09
C ILE A 163 -4.83 10.22 13.49
N ASP A 164 -4.88 11.25 14.35
CA ASP A 164 -4.60 12.64 13.99
C ASP A 164 -3.25 13.05 14.60
N ALA A 165 -2.20 13.03 13.78
CA ALA A 165 -0.84 13.42 14.14
C ALA A 165 -0.42 14.76 13.53
N ARG A 166 -1.37 15.62 13.14
CA ARG A 166 -1.08 16.93 12.53
C ARG A 166 -0.57 17.96 13.53
N GLN A 167 -0.84 17.76 14.80
CA GLN A 167 -0.39 18.61 15.89
C GLN A 167 0.73 17.93 16.69
N ARG A 168 1.39 18.68 17.57
CA ARG A 168 2.47 18.15 18.44
C ARG A 168 2.00 16.97 19.29
N LYS A 169 0.77 17.01 19.80
CA LYS A 169 0.15 15.92 20.55
C LYS A 169 -0.70 15.07 19.61
N VAL A 170 -0.40 13.79 19.53
CA VAL A 170 -1.17 12.83 18.73
C VAL A 170 -2.52 12.61 19.39
N MET A 171 -3.59 12.69 18.61
CA MET A 171 -4.97 12.39 19.02
C MET A 171 -5.51 11.21 18.23
N VAL A 172 -6.50 10.54 18.77
CA VAL A 172 -7.22 9.44 18.12
C VAL A 172 -8.70 9.84 18.03
N ASN A 173 -9.23 9.84 16.80
CA ASN A 173 -10.65 10.02 16.58
C ASN A 173 -11.31 8.63 16.52
N LEU A 174 -12.33 8.43 17.34
CA LEU A 174 -13.12 7.20 17.42
C LEU A 174 -14.57 7.50 17.11
N THR A 175 -15.23 6.59 16.40
CA THR A 175 -16.70 6.54 16.32
C THR A 175 -17.13 5.25 16.98
N LEU A 176 -17.91 5.37 18.05
CA LEU A 176 -18.37 4.27 18.89
C LEU A 176 -19.90 4.16 18.81
N GLU A 177 -20.39 2.97 18.96
CA GLU A 177 -21.82 2.67 19.22
C GLU A 177 -21.93 2.16 20.66
N PRO A 178 -22.53 2.97 21.57
CA PRO A 178 -22.71 2.56 22.96
C PRO A 178 -23.91 1.63 23.10
N PHE A 179 -23.81 0.63 23.95
CA PHE A 179 -24.89 -0.24 24.41
C PHE A 179 -25.13 0.02 25.88
N ILE A 180 -26.15 0.82 26.17
CA ILE A 180 -26.50 1.28 27.53
C ILE A 180 -27.71 0.50 27.99
N ASN A 181 -27.57 -0.26 29.09
CA ASN A 181 -28.58 -1.18 29.63
C ASN A 181 -29.12 -2.20 28.62
N GLU A 182 -28.36 -2.47 27.56
CA GLU A 182 -28.71 -3.45 26.53
C GLU A 182 -27.47 -4.24 26.11
N MET A 183 -27.63 -5.48 25.68
CA MET A 183 -26.53 -6.28 25.14
C MET A 183 -26.33 -5.98 23.66
N PRO A 184 -25.06 -5.85 23.20
CA PRO A 184 -24.80 -5.66 21.78
C PRO A 184 -25.31 -6.87 20.99
N PRO A 185 -26.03 -6.65 19.87
CA PRO A 185 -26.36 -7.75 18.99
C PRO A 185 -25.07 -8.38 18.47
N ARG A 186 -25.09 -9.69 18.27
CA ARG A 186 -23.97 -10.42 17.67
C ARG A 186 -23.70 -9.83 16.29
N LEU A 187 -22.47 -9.40 16.06
CA LEU A 187 -22.02 -9.08 14.70
C LEU A 187 -21.65 -10.41 14.03
N ASP A 188 -22.65 -11.10 13.55
CA ASP A 188 -22.39 -12.22 12.68
C ASP A 188 -22.03 -11.64 11.31
N PHE A 189 -20.73 -11.50 11.08
CA PHE A 189 -20.24 -11.39 9.72
C PHE A 189 -20.43 -12.77 9.11
N ALA A 190 -21.59 -12.98 8.48
CA ALA A 190 -21.77 -14.17 7.67
C ALA A 190 -20.67 -14.15 6.61
N PRO A 191 -19.76 -15.14 6.62
CA PRO A 191 -18.76 -15.25 5.57
C PRO A 191 -19.48 -15.41 4.24
N VAL A 192 -18.83 -14.95 3.16
CA VAL A 192 -19.35 -15.22 1.82
C VAL A 192 -19.25 -16.74 1.60
N GLU A 193 -20.37 -17.36 1.30
CA GLU A 193 -20.41 -18.78 0.97
C GLU A 193 -20.05 -18.97 -0.50
N TYR A 194 -19.11 -19.86 -0.76
CA TYR A 194 -18.67 -20.22 -2.10
C TYR A 194 -19.10 -21.65 -2.39
N GLN A 195 -19.92 -21.81 -3.42
CA GLN A 195 -20.50 -23.11 -3.81
C GLN A 195 -19.56 -23.88 -4.74
N ASP A 196 -19.76 -25.19 -4.87
CA ASP A 196 -19.10 -25.98 -5.89
C ASP A 196 -19.60 -25.59 -7.29
N VAL A 197 -18.67 -25.22 -8.15
CA VAL A 197 -18.93 -24.80 -9.55
C VAL A 197 -18.23 -25.69 -10.58
N SER A 198 -17.82 -26.90 -10.18
CA SER A 198 -17.11 -27.85 -11.05
C SER A 198 -17.86 -28.09 -12.38
N HIS A 199 -19.18 -28.10 -12.34
CA HIS A 199 -20.07 -28.30 -13.49
C HIS A 199 -20.69 -26.98 -14.00
N GLY A 200 -20.29 -25.82 -13.46
CA GLY A 200 -20.78 -24.52 -13.88
C GLY A 200 -20.30 -24.10 -15.27
N GLU A 201 -20.99 -23.14 -15.85
CA GLU A 201 -20.55 -22.51 -17.11
C GLU A 201 -19.17 -21.86 -16.92
N ARG A 202 -18.24 -22.18 -17.83
CA ARG A 202 -16.87 -21.68 -17.77
C ARG A 202 -16.78 -20.21 -18.18
N VAL A 203 -16.16 -19.40 -17.36
CA VAL A 203 -15.89 -17.99 -17.63
C VAL A 203 -14.40 -17.72 -17.52
N ILE A 204 -13.81 -17.25 -18.59
CA ILE A 204 -12.39 -16.91 -18.63
C ILE A 204 -12.15 -15.59 -17.91
N VAL A 205 -11.18 -15.58 -16.99
CA VAL A 205 -10.69 -14.40 -16.27
C VAL A 205 -9.23 -14.19 -16.64
N VAL A 206 -8.93 -13.07 -17.30
CA VAL A 206 -7.56 -12.74 -17.71
C VAL A 206 -6.84 -11.97 -16.60
N GLY A 207 -5.82 -12.58 -16.04
CA GLY A 207 -4.98 -12.06 -14.96
C GLY A 207 -5.45 -12.46 -13.56
N ALA A 208 -4.50 -12.89 -12.71
CA ALA A 208 -4.70 -13.20 -11.28
C ALA A 208 -4.32 -12.02 -10.36
N GLY A 209 -4.45 -10.79 -10.84
CA GLY A 209 -4.35 -9.59 -10.01
C GLY A 209 -5.58 -9.43 -9.09
N PRO A 210 -5.66 -8.35 -8.27
CA PRO A 210 -6.79 -8.15 -7.36
C PRO A 210 -8.14 -8.20 -8.07
N GLY A 211 -8.26 -7.54 -9.22
CA GLY A 211 -9.49 -7.55 -10.02
C GLY A 211 -9.91 -8.94 -10.47
N GLY A 212 -8.95 -9.75 -10.96
CA GLY A 212 -9.21 -11.11 -11.44
C GLY A 212 -9.58 -12.06 -10.31
N LEU A 213 -8.89 -12.02 -9.17
CA LEU A 213 -9.19 -12.85 -8.01
C LEU A 213 -10.58 -12.55 -7.45
N PHE A 214 -10.95 -11.27 -7.28
CA PHE A 214 -12.30 -10.91 -6.85
C PHE A 214 -13.35 -11.22 -7.90
N ALA A 215 -13.06 -11.11 -9.20
CA ALA A 215 -13.96 -11.53 -10.26
C ALA A 215 -14.20 -13.04 -10.22
N ALA A 216 -13.15 -13.84 -10.04
CA ALA A 216 -13.26 -15.30 -9.93
C ALA A 216 -14.12 -15.72 -8.73
N LEU A 217 -13.89 -15.13 -7.53
CA LEU A 217 -14.69 -15.38 -6.36
C LEU A 217 -16.17 -14.97 -6.59
N ARG A 218 -16.39 -13.84 -7.27
CA ARG A 218 -17.76 -13.39 -7.59
C ARG A 218 -18.44 -14.30 -8.59
N LEU A 219 -17.73 -14.87 -9.55
CA LEU A 219 -18.28 -15.85 -10.48
C LEU A 219 -18.73 -17.11 -9.74
N ILE A 220 -17.97 -17.58 -8.74
CA ILE A 220 -18.37 -18.72 -7.89
C ILE A 220 -19.64 -18.41 -7.11
N GLU A 221 -19.78 -17.20 -6.52
CA GLU A 221 -21.04 -16.77 -5.89
C GLU A 221 -22.24 -16.85 -6.88
N LEU A 222 -21.99 -16.65 -8.17
CA LEU A 222 -23.00 -16.68 -9.24
C LEU A 222 -23.18 -18.07 -9.88
N GLY A 223 -22.55 -19.11 -9.34
CA GLY A 223 -22.64 -20.47 -9.88
C GLY A 223 -21.88 -20.68 -11.19
N LYS A 224 -20.92 -19.81 -11.50
CA LYS A 224 -20.09 -19.91 -12.71
C LYS A 224 -18.71 -20.45 -12.37
N LYS A 225 -18.15 -21.26 -13.23
CA LYS A 225 -16.79 -21.83 -13.09
C LYS A 225 -15.76 -20.84 -13.63
N PRO A 226 -14.96 -20.16 -12.80
CA PRO A 226 -13.89 -19.31 -13.29
C PRO A 226 -12.72 -20.14 -13.80
N VAL A 227 -12.13 -19.70 -14.92
CA VAL A 227 -10.87 -20.18 -15.45
C VAL A 227 -9.93 -19.00 -15.54
N VAL A 228 -9.02 -18.88 -14.57
CA VAL A 228 -8.11 -17.74 -14.44
C VAL A 228 -6.82 -18.05 -15.22
N LEU A 229 -6.44 -17.14 -16.14
CA LEU A 229 -5.23 -17.25 -16.94
C LEU A 229 -4.26 -16.14 -16.51
N GLU A 230 -3.17 -16.49 -15.83
CA GLU A 230 -2.16 -15.55 -15.35
C GLU A 230 -0.86 -15.73 -16.12
N ARG A 231 -0.33 -14.61 -16.65
CA ARG A 231 0.91 -14.67 -17.45
C ARG A 231 2.15 -14.97 -16.60
N GLY A 232 2.16 -14.48 -15.36
CA GLY A 232 3.27 -14.70 -14.45
C GLY A 232 3.14 -15.96 -13.61
N LYS A 233 3.96 -16.04 -12.59
CA LYS A 233 4.02 -17.15 -11.63
C LYS A 233 3.12 -16.91 -10.44
N ASP A 234 2.90 -17.95 -9.63
CA ASP A 234 2.23 -17.83 -8.34
C ASP A 234 3.02 -16.93 -7.37
N VAL A 235 2.37 -16.53 -6.30
CA VAL A 235 2.93 -15.56 -5.35
C VAL A 235 4.25 -16.00 -4.72
N HIS A 236 4.52 -17.30 -4.55
CA HIS A 236 5.77 -17.77 -3.95
C HIS A 236 6.92 -17.78 -4.95
N GLU A 237 6.69 -18.31 -6.14
CA GLU A 237 7.70 -18.36 -7.22
C GLU A 237 8.05 -16.95 -7.69
N ARG A 238 7.04 -16.08 -7.84
CA ARG A 238 7.22 -14.68 -8.18
C ARG A 238 8.12 -13.94 -7.18
N ARG A 239 8.08 -14.29 -5.89
CA ARG A 239 8.96 -13.71 -4.88
C ARG A 239 10.44 -13.95 -5.19
N LYS A 240 10.76 -15.12 -5.77
CA LYS A 240 12.13 -15.45 -6.21
C LYS A 240 12.56 -14.55 -7.36
N ASP A 241 11.70 -14.36 -8.36
CA ASP A 241 11.98 -13.50 -9.51
C ASP A 241 12.20 -12.04 -9.08
N ILE A 242 11.39 -11.53 -8.16
CA ILE A 242 11.55 -10.17 -7.58
C ILE A 242 12.88 -10.05 -6.82
N ALA A 243 13.30 -11.10 -6.10
CA ALA A 243 14.60 -11.09 -5.42
C ALA A 243 15.79 -11.04 -6.41
N LEU A 244 15.66 -11.63 -7.60
CA LEU A 244 16.67 -11.55 -8.65
C LEU A 244 16.83 -10.14 -9.21
N ILE A 245 15.75 -9.35 -9.29
CA ILE A 245 15.80 -7.94 -9.71
C ILE A 245 16.74 -7.15 -8.79
N SER A 246 16.60 -7.32 -7.48
CA SER A 246 17.42 -6.61 -6.50
C SER A 246 18.86 -7.12 -6.41
N ARG A 247 19.09 -8.42 -6.65
CA ARG A 247 20.41 -9.06 -6.48
C ARG A 247 21.25 -9.05 -7.73
N GLN A 248 20.61 -9.23 -8.89
CA GLN A 248 21.29 -9.47 -10.17
C GLN A 248 20.88 -8.51 -11.27
N HIS A 249 19.96 -7.54 -10.97
CA HIS A 249 19.39 -6.62 -11.94
C HIS A 249 18.74 -7.32 -13.16
N SER A 250 18.31 -8.58 -12.96
CA SER A 250 17.64 -9.39 -13.98
C SER A 250 16.14 -9.34 -13.79
N VAL A 251 15.41 -8.95 -14.84
CA VAL A 251 13.93 -8.83 -14.84
C VAL A 251 13.38 -9.94 -15.73
N ASP A 252 12.58 -10.82 -15.14
CA ASP A 252 11.75 -11.74 -15.93
C ASP A 252 10.59 -10.94 -16.56
N PRO A 253 10.42 -10.92 -17.89
CA PRO A 253 9.39 -10.13 -18.56
C PRO A 253 7.97 -10.60 -18.24
N GLU A 254 7.78 -11.85 -17.80
CA GLU A 254 6.48 -12.42 -17.51
C GLU A 254 6.18 -12.49 -15.99
N SER A 255 7.22 -12.42 -15.12
CA SER A 255 7.07 -12.52 -13.66
C SER A 255 7.98 -11.52 -12.95
N ASN A 256 7.40 -10.43 -12.43
CA ASN A 256 8.15 -9.31 -11.84
C ASN A 256 7.26 -8.50 -10.88
N TYR A 257 7.62 -7.24 -10.58
CA TYR A 257 6.79 -6.35 -9.74
C TYR A 257 5.41 -6.04 -10.32
N SER A 258 5.23 -6.11 -11.64
CA SER A 258 3.96 -5.78 -12.31
C SER A 258 3.12 -7.02 -12.62
N PHE A 259 3.77 -8.12 -13.00
CA PHE A 259 3.11 -9.33 -13.49
C PHE A 259 3.29 -10.50 -12.52
N GLY A 260 2.28 -11.35 -12.45
CA GLY A 260 2.17 -12.50 -11.56
C GLY A 260 1.02 -12.36 -10.56
N GLU A 261 0.75 -13.43 -9.85
CA GLU A 261 -0.36 -13.55 -8.91
C GLU A 261 -0.39 -12.42 -7.88
N GLY A 262 -1.58 -11.85 -7.64
CA GLY A 262 -1.79 -10.72 -6.75
C GLY A 262 -1.45 -9.36 -7.35
N GLY A 263 -0.90 -9.31 -8.58
CA GLY A 263 -0.59 -8.07 -9.29
C GLY A 263 0.50 -7.23 -8.63
N ALA A 264 0.62 -5.95 -9.01
CA ALA A 264 1.64 -5.04 -8.51
C ALA A 264 1.56 -4.76 -7.00
N GLY A 265 0.39 -5.00 -6.39
CA GLY A 265 0.16 -4.77 -4.96
C GLY A 265 0.64 -5.89 -4.03
N ALA A 266 0.91 -7.09 -4.54
CA ALA A 266 1.16 -8.29 -3.72
C ALA A 266 2.29 -8.14 -2.69
N TYR A 267 3.33 -7.39 -3.04
CA TYR A 267 4.51 -7.14 -2.20
C TYR A 267 4.61 -5.69 -1.72
N SER A 268 3.52 -4.94 -1.80
CA SER A 268 3.39 -3.62 -1.17
C SER A 268 2.97 -3.75 0.29
N ASP A 269 2.88 -2.63 1.00
CA ASP A 269 2.29 -2.59 2.35
C ASP A 269 0.77 -2.83 2.37
N GLY A 270 0.15 -3.06 1.21
CA GLY A 270 -1.25 -3.41 1.07
C GLY A 270 -2.19 -2.32 1.58
N LYS A 271 -1.93 -1.07 1.19
CA LYS A 271 -2.83 0.06 1.49
C LYS A 271 -4.18 -0.15 0.79
N LEU A 272 -5.25 -0.15 1.57
CA LEU A 272 -6.63 -0.40 1.11
C LEU A 272 -7.47 0.87 1.04
N TYR A 273 -6.88 2.04 1.32
CA TYR A 273 -7.62 3.29 1.31
C TYR A 273 -8.07 3.68 -0.11
N THR A 274 -9.35 3.98 -0.25
CA THR A 274 -9.94 4.53 -1.48
C THR A 274 -10.78 5.75 -1.18
N ARG A 275 -10.75 6.73 -2.07
CA ARG A 275 -11.66 7.89 -2.07
C ARG A 275 -12.97 7.59 -2.81
N SER A 276 -13.02 6.51 -3.58
CA SER A 276 -14.20 6.14 -4.35
C SER A 276 -15.23 5.48 -3.44
N LYS A 277 -16.30 6.21 -3.14
CA LYS A 277 -17.46 5.71 -2.37
C LYS A 277 -18.69 5.48 -3.23
N LYS A 278 -18.64 5.89 -4.51
CA LYS A 278 -19.83 5.89 -5.40
C LYS A 278 -20.02 4.60 -6.18
N ARG A 279 -18.98 3.77 -6.31
CA ARG A 279 -19.02 2.55 -7.13
C ARG A 279 -18.58 1.35 -6.30
N GLY A 280 -19.47 0.38 -6.18
CA GLY A 280 -19.22 -0.87 -5.48
C GLY A 280 -19.25 -0.75 -3.94
N ASN A 281 -19.37 -1.90 -3.29
CA ASN A 281 -19.39 -2.01 -1.83
C ASN A 281 -17.96 -2.29 -1.31
N VAL A 282 -17.27 -1.25 -0.85
CA VAL A 282 -15.92 -1.35 -0.29
C VAL A 282 -15.89 -2.24 0.95
N GLU A 283 -16.94 -2.18 1.79
CA GLU A 283 -17.04 -2.99 3.00
C GLU A 283 -17.07 -4.49 2.68
N LYS A 284 -17.79 -4.91 1.63
CA LYS A 284 -17.77 -6.31 1.16
C LYS A 284 -16.35 -6.75 0.82
N ILE A 285 -15.57 -5.92 0.13
CA ILE A 285 -14.17 -6.23 -0.22
C ILE A 285 -13.31 -6.40 1.03
N LEU A 286 -13.44 -5.49 2.01
CA LEU A 286 -12.69 -5.59 3.27
C LEU A 286 -13.08 -6.84 4.06
N ARG A 287 -14.38 -7.20 4.10
CA ARG A 287 -14.85 -8.42 4.74
C ARG A 287 -14.30 -9.68 4.09
N VAL A 288 -14.26 -9.72 2.75
CA VAL A 288 -13.64 -10.83 2.01
C VAL A 288 -12.15 -10.94 2.37
N PHE A 289 -11.40 -9.82 2.44
CA PHE A 289 -10.02 -9.88 2.92
C PHE A 289 -9.91 -10.43 4.35
N CYS A 290 -10.84 -10.07 5.26
CA CYS A 290 -10.86 -10.63 6.61
C CYS A 290 -11.15 -12.13 6.60
N GLN A 291 -12.07 -12.60 5.75
CA GLN A 291 -12.39 -14.02 5.56
C GLN A 291 -11.15 -14.82 5.14
N PHE A 292 -10.30 -14.24 4.29
CA PHE A 292 -9.05 -14.87 3.84
C PHE A 292 -7.84 -14.57 4.72
N GLY A 293 -8.01 -13.96 5.90
CA GLY A 293 -6.97 -13.85 6.92
C GLY A 293 -6.41 -12.46 7.16
N ALA A 294 -7.04 -11.40 6.64
CA ALA A 294 -6.70 -10.04 7.03
C ALA A 294 -7.14 -9.76 8.48
N ASN A 295 -6.45 -8.80 9.12
CA ASN A 295 -6.86 -8.36 10.45
C ASN A 295 -8.20 -7.62 10.37
N PRO A 296 -9.20 -7.96 11.22
CA PRO A 296 -10.47 -7.24 11.30
C PRO A 296 -10.36 -5.72 11.53
N ASP A 297 -9.25 -5.23 12.03
CA ASP A 297 -8.99 -3.79 12.18
C ASP A 297 -9.13 -3.01 10.86
N ILE A 298 -8.96 -3.67 9.70
CA ILE A 298 -9.16 -3.03 8.40
C ILE A 298 -10.60 -2.56 8.18
N LEU A 299 -11.58 -3.11 8.90
CA LEU A 299 -12.98 -2.72 8.82
C LEU A 299 -13.28 -1.41 9.57
N ILE A 300 -12.44 -1.06 10.53
CA ILE A 300 -12.63 0.10 11.41
C ILE A 300 -11.61 1.21 11.19
N ASP A 301 -10.42 0.90 10.69
CA ASP A 301 -9.37 1.88 10.44
C ASP A 301 -9.70 2.75 9.22
N ALA A 302 -9.58 4.08 9.38
CA ALA A 302 -9.84 5.03 8.30
C ALA A 302 -8.85 4.91 7.13
N HIS A 303 -7.64 4.43 7.40
CA HIS A 303 -6.59 4.15 6.42
C HIS A 303 -6.09 2.72 6.59
N PRO A 304 -6.90 1.73 6.22
CA PRO A 304 -6.56 0.34 6.45
C PRO A 304 -5.41 -0.11 5.55
N HIS A 305 -4.58 -1.00 6.10
CA HIS A 305 -3.53 -1.68 5.37
C HIS A 305 -3.34 -3.11 5.89
N ILE A 306 -2.95 -4.01 5.01
CA ILE A 306 -2.80 -5.44 5.35
C ILE A 306 -1.39 -5.74 5.86
N GLY A 307 -0.37 -5.15 5.26
CA GLY A 307 1.04 -5.44 5.51
C GLY A 307 1.63 -6.44 4.50
N THR A 308 2.90 -6.24 4.17
CA THR A 308 3.65 -6.97 3.14
C THR A 308 3.75 -8.47 3.38
N ASP A 309 3.79 -8.91 4.64
CA ASP A 309 3.96 -10.32 4.99
C ASP A 309 2.65 -11.11 4.93
N ARG A 310 1.51 -10.41 5.06
CA ARG A 310 0.19 -11.05 5.14
C ARG A 310 -0.50 -11.14 3.79
N LEU A 311 -0.34 -10.12 2.95
CA LEU A 311 -1.03 -10.03 1.68
C LEU A 311 -0.75 -11.24 0.76
N PRO A 312 0.48 -11.75 0.63
CA PRO A 312 0.74 -12.98 -0.14
C PRO A 312 -0.05 -14.19 0.34
N ARG A 313 -0.19 -14.36 1.66
CA ARG A 313 -0.96 -15.49 2.23
C ARG A 313 -2.47 -15.35 1.97
N ILE A 314 -2.99 -14.14 2.01
CA ILE A 314 -4.39 -13.87 1.69
C ILE A 314 -4.66 -14.18 0.22
N ILE A 315 -3.78 -13.76 -0.68
CA ILE A 315 -3.85 -14.07 -2.11
C ILE A 315 -3.84 -15.58 -2.35
N GLU A 316 -2.95 -16.31 -1.69
CA GLU A 316 -2.90 -17.77 -1.75
C GLU A 316 -4.19 -18.41 -1.24
N ASN A 317 -4.76 -17.91 -0.12
CA ASN A 317 -6.03 -18.42 0.42
C ASN A 317 -7.19 -18.17 -0.54
N MET A 318 -7.23 -17.00 -1.20
CA MET A 318 -8.24 -16.72 -2.24
C MET A 318 -8.12 -17.69 -3.41
N ARG A 319 -6.89 -17.97 -3.88
CA ARG A 319 -6.65 -18.97 -4.93
C ARG A 319 -7.09 -20.37 -4.50
N LYS A 320 -6.73 -20.81 -3.30
CA LYS A 320 -7.16 -22.10 -2.76
C LYS A 320 -8.68 -22.22 -2.77
N GLN A 321 -9.40 -21.20 -2.31
CA GLN A 321 -10.86 -21.19 -2.35
C GLN A 321 -11.40 -21.34 -3.77
N ILE A 322 -10.80 -20.68 -4.77
CA ILE A 322 -11.20 -20.81 -6.17
C ILE A 322 -11.04 -22.26 -6.65
N LEU A 323 -9.91 -22.90 -6.33
CA LEU A 323 -9.62 -24.26 -6.69
C LEU A 323 -10.53 -25.26 -5.95
N ASP A 324 -10.73 -25.06 -4.65
CA ASP A 324 -11.59 -25.93 -3.81
C ASP A 324 -13.04 -25.95 -4.27
N CYS A 325 -13.50 -24.84 -4.88
CA CYS A 325 -14.83 -24.74 -5.49
C CYS A 325 -14.91 -25.30 -6.93
N GLY A 326 -13.83 -25.89 -7.45
CA GLY A 326 -13.81 -26.46 -8.81
C GLY A 326 -13.47 -25.45 -9.90
N GLY A 327 -13.06 -24.21 -9.57
CA GLY A 327 -12.47 -23.26 -10.50
C GLY A 327 -11.07 -23.70 -10.95
N GLU A 328 -10.50 -22.99 -11.92
CA GLU A 328 -9.17 -23.27 -12.46
C GLU A 328 -8.30 -22.03 -12.41
N VAL A 329 -6.99 -22.21 -12.11
CA VAL A 329 -5.99 -21.13 -12.15
C VAL A 329 -4.76 -21.67 -12.89
N HIS A 330 -4.43 -21.05 -14.01
CA HIS A 330 -3.32 -21.42 -14.88
C HIS A 330 -2.27 -20.30 -14.85
N PHE A 331 -1.10 -20.60 -14.33
CA PHE A 331 0.06 -19.72 -14.34
C PHE A 331 0.89 -19.87 -15.62
N GLN A 332 1.77 -18.91 -15.87
CA GLN A 332 2.63 -18.87 -17.06
C GLN A 332 1.81 -19.01 -18.36
N THR A 333 0.59 -18.49 -18.33
CA THR A 333 -0.40 -18.56 -19.39
C THR A 333 -0.81 -17.16 -19.81
N ARG A 334 -0.09 -16.63 -20.82
CA ARG A 334 -0.33 -15.28 -21.35
C ARG A 334 -1.39 -15.31 -22.43
N VAL A 335 -2.37 -14.44 -22.32
CA VAL A 335 -3.37 -14.21 -23.36
C VAL A 335 -2.83 -13.13 -24.31
N ASP A 336 -2.51 -13.51 -25.54
CA ASP A 336 -1.94 -12.60 -26.54
C ASP A 336 -3.01 -12.04 -27.49
N LYS A 337 -4.04 -12.84 -27.80
CA LYS A 337 -5.04 -12.46 -28.79
C LYS A 337 -6.40 -13.08 -28.46
N LEU A 338 -7.42 -12.30 -28.65
CA LEU A 338 -8.80 -12.77 -28.70
C LEU A 338 -9.20 -12.93 -30.16
N ILE A 339 -9.66 -14.11 -30.52
CA ILE A 339 -10.21 -14.39 -31.85
C ILE A 339 -11.74 -14.43 -31.70
N VAL A 340 -12.42 -13.50 -32.33
CA VAL A 340 -13.88 -13.36 -32.32
C VAL A 340 -14.44 -13.80 -33.67
#